data_bb17f7fdcec162a53f4acde1ec5eac35
#
_entry.id   bb17f7fdcec162a53f4acde1ec5eac35
#
_cell.length_a   1.000
_cell.length_b   1.000
_cell.length_c   1.000
_cell.angle_alpha   90.00
_cell.angle_beta   90.00
_cell.angle_gamma   90.00
#
_symmetry.space_group_name_H-M   'P 1'
#
loop_
_entity.id
_entity.type
_entity.pdbx_description
1 polymer ?
#
loop_
_entity_poly.entity_id
_entity_poly.type
_entity_poly.pdbx_seq_one_letter_code
_entity_poly.pdbx_strand_id
1 'polypeptide(L)'
;MEEESGFDEDDIRIAVIGKPNVGKSSLINKILNSERCIVSDIPGTTRDAIDTSLEWNGRRFILIDTAGIRRKGKTRQILDKFSMVMALKALDRCHVAVLVLDAMEQISDQDATIAGYALDRGKGCLVLGNKWDLSRENEILFKDFEDRVSHKLRFLEFAPVLTVSALSGLRIEKILPQVEQVYEEYSRSITTSSLNECFERAIQKNPMSSYRGKFMKLYYAAQVKKRPPTFKCFMNYPDGIHFSYRRYLINTLRKKFGFTGTPVRLVLAGKRKGVDAVSYTHLTLP
;
A
#
# COMPACT_ATOMS: atom_id res chain seq x y z
N MET A 1 10.69 -23.18 14.43
CA MET A 1 11.70 -22.21 14.93
C MET A 1 11.56 -21.01 14.04
N GLU A 2 10.77 -20.03 14.48
CA GLU A 2 10.71 -18.72 13.84
C GLU A 2 12.01 -18.00 14.14
N GLU A 3 12.79 -17.69 13.09
CA GLU A 3 13.96 -16.83 13.21
C GLU A 3 13.46 -15.47 13.72
N GLU A 4 13.93 -15.08 14.90
CA GLU A 4 13.73 -13.74 15.45
C GLU A 4 14.22 -12.72 14.42
N SER A 5 13.29 -12.17 13.65
CA SER A 5 13.57 -10.99 12.83
C SER A 5 13.84 -9.85 13.80
N GLY A 6 15.03 -9.24 13.76
CA GLY A 6 15.43 -8.12 14.62
C GLY A 6 14.64 -6.83 14.37
N PHE A 7 13.35 -6.96 14.07
CA PHE A 7 12.39 -5.90 13.77
C PHE A 7 11.31 -5.88 14.85
N ASP A 8 11.03 -4.71 15.39
CA ASP A 8 9.90 -4.49 16.27
C ASP A 8 8.58 -4.45 15.48
N GLU A 9 7.47 -4.81 16.15
CA GLU A 9 6.12 -4.76 15.53
C GLU A 9 5.74 -3.36 15.04
N ASP A 10 6.30 -2.32 15.66
CA ASP A 10 6.04 -0.91 15.35
C ASP A 10 6.95 -0.35 14.24
N ASP A 11 7.94 -1.10 13.79
CA ASP A 11 8.84 -0.70 12.71
C ASP A 11 8.09 -0.53 11.38
N ILE A 12 8.25 0.64 10.75
CA ILE A 12 7.66 0.91 9.44
C ILE A 12 8.63 0.46 8.34
N ARG A 13 8.33 -0.66 7.69
CA ARG A 13 9.18 -1.24 6.65
C ARG A 13 8.79 -0.69 5.28
N ILE A 14 9.77 -0.13 4.56
CA ILE A 14 9.61 0.58 3.29
C ILE A 14 10.41 -0.14 2.20
N ALA A 15 9.78 -0.41 1.06
CA ALA A 15 10.45 -0.80 -0.16
C ALA A 15 10.37 0.34 -1.19
N VAL A 16 11.52 0.76 -1.73
CA VAL A 16 11.59 1.75 -2.81
C VAL A 16 11.68 1.01 -4.14
N ILE A 17 10.63 1.12 -4.95
CA ILE A 17 10.49 0.40 -6.22
C ILE A 17 10.34 1.36 -7.40
N GLY A 18 10.56 0.88 -8.61
CA GLY A 18 10.46 1.65 -9.85
C GLY A 18 11.49 1.17 -10.86
N LYS A 19 11.34 1.58 -12.11
CA LYS A 19 12.25 1.20 -13.21
C LYS A 19 13.69 1.72 -12.99
N PRO A 20 14.70 1.24 -13.72
CA PRO A 20 16.06 1.79 -13.66
C PRO A 20 16.09 3.29 -14.01
N ASN A 21 17.05 4.02 -13.44
CA ASN A 21 17.33 5.45 -13.71
C ASN A 21 16.26 6.47 -13.30
N VAL A 22 15.16 6.08 -12.65
CA VAL A 22 14.19 7.04 -12.08
C VAL A 22 14.71 7.79 -10.85
N GLY A 23 15.91 7.43 -10.35
CA GLY A 23 16.56 8.12 -9.23
C GLY A 23 16.38 7.48 -7.85
N LYS A 24 16.00 6.18 -7.75
CA LYS A 24 15.83 5.47 -6.46
C LYS A 24 17.03 5.59 -5.53
N SER A 25 18.25 5.33 -6.03
CA SER A 25 19.47 5.38 -5.21
C SER A 25 19.75 6.80 -4.73
N SER A 26 19.56 7.80 -5.58
CA SER A 26 19.71 9.21 -5.21
C SER A 26 18.69 9.63 -4.16
N LEU A 27 17.45 9.16 -4.30
CA LEU A 27 16.35 9.40 -3.35
C LEU A 27 16.69 8.82 -1.97
N ILE A 28 17.10 7.55 -1.91
CA ILE A 28 17.47 6.88 -0.65
C ILE A 28 18.63 7.61 0.01
N ASN A 29 19.69 7.92 -0.76
CA ASN A 29 20.84 8.65 -0.22
C ASN A 29 20.42 10.04 0.32
N LYS A 30 19.49 10.72 -0.36
CA LYS A 30 19.01 12.02 0.10
C LYS A 30 18.18 11.94 1.38
N ILE A 31 17.36 10.89 1.53
CA ILE A 31 16.60 10.62 2.76
C ILE A 31 17.56 10.31 3.91
N LEU A 32 18.54 9.41 3.71
CA LEU A 32 19.48 8.98 4.75
C LEU A 32 20.42 10.11 5.19
N ASN A 33 20.76 11.04 4.30
CA ASN A 33 21.62 12.19 4.60
C ASN A 33 20.83 13.42 5.06
N SER A 34 19.54 13.29 5.38
CA SER A 34 18.78 14.42 5.93
C SER A 34 19.16 14.65 7.41
N GLU A 35 19.32 15.92 7.79
CA GLU A 35 19.72 16.31 9.16
C GLU A 35 18.79 15.82 10.28
N ARG A 36 17.60 15.36 9.91
CA ARG A 36 16.54 14.90 10.83
C ARG A 36 16.50 13.39 11.02
N CYS A 37 17.37 12.64 10.34
CA CYS A 37 17.40 11.18 10.41
C CYS A 37 18.64 10.70 11.14
N ILE A 38 18.46 9.86 12.15
CA ILE A 38 19.55 9.09 12.77
C ILE A 38 19.59 7.75 12.04
N VAL A 39 20.70 7.45 11.40
CA VAL A 39 20.86 6.23 10.57
C VAL A 39 21.69 5.21 11.31
N SER A 40 21.25 3.96 11.35
CA SER A 40 22.04 2.81 11.78
C SER A 40 21.88 1.66 10.80
N ASP A 41 22.98 1.01 10.43
CA ASP A 41 22.94 -0.19 9.62
C ASP A 41 22.55 -1.39 10.50
N ILE A 42 21.51 -2.13 10.09
CA ILE A 42 21.16 -3.40 10.74
C ILE A 42 21.93 -4.49 9.99
N PRO A 43 22.80 -5.27 10.65
CA PRO A 43 23.42 -6.44 10.04
C PRO A 43 22.33 -7.39 9.57
N GLY A 44 22.25 -7.65 8.26
CA GLY A 44 21.20 -8.45 7.66
C GLY A 44 21.20 -9.90 8.12
N THR A 45 20.02 -10.44 8.32
CA THR A 45 19.74 -11.85 8.60
C THR A 45 19.88 -12.77 7.38
N THR A 46 20.19 -12.23 6.20
CA THR A 46 20.46 -13.02 4.99
C THR A 46 21.72 -12.50 4.27
N ARG A 47 22.53 -13.41 3.75
CA ARG A 47 23.87 -13.18 3.15
C ARG A 47 23.96 -12.09 2.06
N ASP A 48 22.82 -11.55 1.55
CA ASP A 48 22.78 -10.67 0.38
C ASP A 48 21.93 -9.37 0.52
N ALA A 49 21.16 -9.19 1.60
CA ALA A 49 20.30 -8.02 1.76
C ALA A 49 20.75 -7.16 2.95
N ILE A 50 21.12 -5.91 2.70
CA ILE A 50 21.40 -4.93 3.74
C ILE A 50 20.18 -4.02 3.86
N ASP A 51 19.49 -4.12 5.01
CA ASP A 51 18.44 -3.19 5.38
C ASP A 51 19.05 -2.02 6.16
N THR A 52 18.52 -0.84 5.99
CA THR A 52 18.99 0.35 6.68
C THR A 52 17.88 0.90 7.56
N SER A 53 18.11 0.98 8.86
CA SER A 53 17.19 1.65 9.77
C SER A 53 17.48 3.13 9.85
N LEU A 54 16.42 3.91 9.98
CA LEU A 54 16.48 5.34 10.26
C LEU A 54 15.40 5.70 11.27
N GLU A 55 15.73 6.60 12.18
CA GLU A 55 14.79 7.17 13.12
C GLU A 55 14.40 8.58 12.69
N TRP A 56 13.10 8.86 12.65
CA TRP A 56 12.56 10.16 12.35
C TRP A 56 11.37 10.46 13.26
N ASN A 57 11.43 11.59 13.97
CA ASN A 57 10.43 12.01 14.96
C ASN A 57 10.08 10.92 16.02
N GLY A 58 11.09 10.18 16.49
CA GLY A 58 10.90 9.11 17.47
C GLY A 58 10.26 7.84 16.91
N ARG A 59 10.11 7.74 15.57
CA ARG A 59 9.58 6.58 14.89
C ARG A 59 10.63 5.90 14.04
N ARG A 60 10.72 4.58 14.12
CA ARG A 60 11.72 3.79 13.39
C ARG A 60 11.18 3.33 12.06
N PHE A 61 11.95 3.62 11.01
CA PHE A 61 11.70 3.20 9.64
C PHE A 61 12.81 2.28 9.17
N ILE A 62 12.47 1.29 8.36
CA ILE A 62 13.43 0.34 7.81
C ILE A 62 13.31 0.33 6.29
N LEU A 63 14.35 0.78 5.63
CA LEU A 63 14.48 0.69 4.18
C LEU A 63 14.97 -0.71 3.82
N ILE A 64 14.12 -1.48 3.16
CA ILE A 64 14.38 -2.87 2.78
C ILE A 64 15.25 -2.91 1.51
N ASP A 65 16.29 -3.76 1.53
CA ASP A 65 17.16 -4.06 0.39
C ASP A 65 17.89 -2.84 -0.20
N THR A 66 18.52 -2.06 0.66
CA THR A 66 19.30 -0.89 0.24
C THR A 66 20.59 -1.27 -0.50
N ALA A 67 21.13 -2.49 -0.30
CA ALA A 67 22.37 -2.94 -0.95
C ALA A 67 22.22 -3.09 -2.46
N GLY A 68 21.10 -3.64 -2.93
CA GLY A 68 20.81 -3.75 -4.36
C GLY A 68 20.67 -2.39 -5.04
N ILE A 69 20.28 -1.37 -4.29
CA ILE A 69 20.12 -0.01 -4.76
C ILE A 69 21.44 0.78 -4.71
N ARG A 70 22.33 0.51 -3.74
CA ARG A 70 23.62 1.20 -3.56
C ARG A 70 24.72 0.68 -4.51
N ARG A 71 24.68 -0.60 -4.92
CA ARG A 71 25.68 -1.19 -5.84
C ARG A 71 25.46 -0.72 -7.28
N LYS A 72 25.89 0.47 -7.61
CA LYS A 72 26.07 0.93 -9.01
C LYS A 72 27.38 0.36 -9.55
N GLY A 73 27.31 -0.66 -10.39
CA GLY A 73 28.48 -1.14 -11.12
C GLY A 73 28.17 -2.24 -12.12
N LYS A 74 28.24 -1.86 -13.39
CA LYS A 74 28.51 -2.68 -14.60
C LYS A 74 27.50 -3.74 -15.04
N THR A 75 26.98 -3.54 -16.24
CA THR A 75 26.28 -4.43 -17.19
C THR A 75 24.75 -4.30 -17.23
N ARG A 76 24.26 -3.52 -18.24
CA ARG A 76 22.88 -3.05 -18.39
C ARG A 76 21.81 -4.13 -18.56
N GLN A 77 22.06 -5.25 -19.19
CA GLN A 77 20.99 -6.23 -19.53
C GLN A 77 20.73 -7.33 -18.49
N ILE A 78 21.71 -7.66 -17.66
CA ILE A 78 21.53 -8.62 -16.54
C ILE A 78 20.86 -7.91 -15.35
N LEU A 79 21.04 -6.59 -15.23
CA LEU A 79 20.52 -5.75 -14.15
C LEU A 79 18.98 -5.64 -14.12
N ASP A 80 18.28 -5.72 -15.26
CA ASP A 80 16.83 -5.53 -15.29
C ASP A 80 16.07 -6.72 -14.65
N LYS A 81 16.46 -7.96 -14.96
CA LYS A 81 15.85 -9.15 -14.35
C LYS A 81 16.21 -9.29 -12.87
N PHE A 82 17.47 -9.01 -12.50
CA PHE A 82 17.91 -9.01 -11.10
C PHE A 82 17.22 -7.90 -10.29
N SER A 83 17.08 -6.70 -10.87
CA SER A 83 16.39 -5.58 -10.25
C SER A 83 14.91 -5.89 -9.97
N MET A 84 14.24 -6.63 -10.85
CA MET A 84 12.87 -7.08 -10.67
C MET A 84 12.74 -8.09 -9.51
N VAL A 85 13.61 -9.10 -9.48
CA VAL A 85 13.59 -10.12 -8.41
C VAL A 85 13.86 -9.49 -7.05
N MET A 86 14.81 -8.54 -6.97
CA MET A 86 15.10 -7.81 -5.73
C MET A 86 13.90 -6.94 -5.30
N ALA A 87 13.27 -6.24 -6.24
CA ALA A 87 12.06 -5.47 -5.95
C ALA A 87 10.92 -6.35 -5.42
N LEU A 88 10.74 -7.56 -5.96
CA LEU A 88 9.75 -8.51 -5.49
C LEU A 88 10.05 -9.00 -4.07
N LYS A 89 11.32 -9.34 -3.77
CA LYS A 89 11.76 -9.73 -2.42
C LYS A 89 11.57 -8.59 -1.41
N ALA A 90 11.90 -7.36 -1.79
CA ALA A 90 11.69 -6.19 -0.94
C ALA A 90 10.19 -5.95 -0.67
N LEU A 91 9.35 -6.12 -1.70
CA LEU A 91 7.90 -6.03 -1.56
C LEU A 91 7.34 -7.07 -0.60
N ASP A 92 7.83 -8.30 -0.58
CA ASP A 92 7.34 -9.33 0.34
C ASP A 92 7.54 -8.92 1.81
N ARG A 93 8.63 -8.22 2.12
CA ARG A 93 9.06 -7.85 3.48
C ARG A 93 8.58 -6.47 3.94
N CYS A 94 8.16 -5.57 3.04
CA CYS A 94 7.76 -4.21 3.39
C CYS A 94 6.30 -4.12 3.86
N HIS A 95 5.98 -2.98 4.49
CA HIS A 95 4.61 -2.54 4.77
C HIS A 95 4.12 -1.57 3.71
N VAL A 96 4.97 -0.61 3.32
CA VAL A 96 4.67 0.44 2.35
C VAL A 96 5.64 0.34 1.18
N ALA A 97 5.10 0.30 -0.03
CA ALA A 97 5.83 0.39 -1.28
C ALA A 97 5.84 1.84 -1.76
N VAL A 98 7.02 2.41 -1.92
CA VAL A 98 7.22 3.74 -2.48
C VAL A 98 7.59 3.57 -3.96
N LEU A 99 6.62 3.81 -4.85
CA LEU A 99 6.80 3.74 -6.29
C LEU A 99 7.41 5.04 -6.80
N VAL A 100 8.64 4.98 -7.29
CA VAL A 100 9.34 6.14 -7.86
C VAL A 100 9.19 6.13 -9.37
N LEU A 101 8.63 7.20 -9.90
CA LEU A 101 8.45 7.47 -11.33
C LEU A 101 9.32 8.66 -11.73
N ASP A 102 9.76 8.69 -12.98
CA ASP A 102 10.33 9.89 -13.58
C ASP A 102 9.19 10.83 -14.00
N ALA A 103 9.09 11.99 -13.37
CA ALA A 103 8.00 12.92 -13.65
C ALA A 103 8.09 13.56 -15.04
N MET A 104 9.27 13.51 -15.68
CA MET A 104 9.52 14.06 -17.02
C MET A 104 9.13 13.07 -18.13
N GLU A 105 9.04 11.78 -17.80
CA GLU A 105 8.72 10.74 -18.77
C GLU A 105 7.24 10.33 -18.73
N GLN A 106 6.79 9.68 -19.81
CA GLN A 106 5.51 8.98 -19.81
C GLN A 106 5.59 7.73 -18.93
N ILE A 107 4.48 7.42 -18.22
CA ILE A 107 4.40 6.23 -17.40
C ILE A 107 4.30 5.01 -18.32
N SER A 108 5.31 4.15 -18.25
CA SER A 108 5.45 2.97 -19.09
C SER A 108 4.67 1.77 -18.58
N ASP A 109 4.53 0.73 -19.42
CA ASP A 109 3.94 -0.56 -19.00
C ASP A 109 4.80 -1.26 -17.94
N GLN A 110 6.12 -1.03 -17.96
CA GLN A 110 7.02 -1.53 -16.91
C GLN A 110 6.72 -0.89 -15.55
N ASP A 111 6.46 0.44 -15.50
CA ASP A 111 6.04 1.13 -14.27
C ASP A 111 4.71 0.57 -13.75
N ALA A 112 3.74 0.36 -14.65
CA ALA A 112 2.45 -0.23 -14.30
C ALA A 112 2.59 -1.68 -13.78
N THR A 113 3.47 -2.48 -14.37
CA THR A 113 3.76 -3.85 -13.93
C THR A 113 4.37 -3.87 -12.52
N ILE A 114 5.36 -3.01 -12.25
CA ILE A 114 5.99 -2.89 -10.93
C ILE A 114 4.97 -2.44 -9.89
N ALA A 115 4.12 -1.47 -10.22
CA ALA A 115 3.03 -0.99 -9.39
C ALA A 115 1.99 -2.10 -9.10
N GLY A 116 1.66 -2.91 -10.11
CA GLY A 116 0.78 -4.07 -9.98
C GLY A 116 1.28 -5.08 -8.96
N TYR A 117 2.57 -5.37 -8.93
CA TYR A 117 3.14 -6.28 -7.93
C TYR A 117 2.98 -5.80 -6.48
N ALA A 118 3.03 -4.49 -6.23
CA ALA A 118 2.78 -3.94 -4.90
C ALA A 118 1.31 -4.13 -4.48
N LEU A 119 0.38 -3.90 -5.42
CA LEU A 119 -1.06 -4.10 -5.20
C LEU A 119 -1.39 -5.58 -4.95
N ASP A 120 -0.87 -6.50 -5.77
CA ASP A 120 -1.12 -7.94 -5.64
C ASP A 120 -0.67 -8.48 -4.29
N ARG A 121 0.47 -7.97 -3.79
CA ARG A 121 0.98 -8.27 -2.45
C ARG A 121 0.23 -7.55 -1.33
N GLY A 122 -0.72 -6.69 -1.70
CA GLY A 122 -1.54 -5.96 -0.74
C GLY A 122 -0.75 -4.96 0.10
N LYS A 123 0.28 -4.32 -0.45
CA LYS A 123 1.09 -3.34 0.27
C LYS A 123 0.46 -1.95 0.27
N GLY A 124 0.71 -1.17 1.33
CA GLY A 124 0.47 0.28 1.28
C GLY A 124 1.30 0.90 0.14
N CYS A 125 0.76 1.89 -0.55
CA CYS A 125 1.40 2.48 -1.73
C CYS A 125 1.48 4.00 -1.63
N LEU A 126 2.66 4.55 -1.94
CA LEU A 126 2.92 5.98 -2.16
C LEU A 126 3.57 6.13 -3.54
N VAL A 127 3.06 7.03 -4.36
CA VAL A 127 3.63 7.33 -5.69
C VAL A 127 4.47 8.61 -5.59
N LEU A 128 5.73 8.54 -6.02
CA LEU A 128 6.63 9.68 -6.08
C LEU A 128 6.97 10.03 -7.53
N GLY A 129 6.67 11.26 -7.94
CA GLY A 129 7.20 11.86 -9.17
C GLY A 129 8.55 12.52 -8.89
N ASN A 130 9.65 11.82 -9.21
CA ASN A 130 11.00 12.34 -9.03
C ASN A 130 11.46 13.20 -10.23
N LYS A 131 12.56 13.92 -10.05
CA LYS A 131 13.15 14.90 -10.98
C LYS A 131 12.28 16.14 -11.18
N TRP A 132 11.49 16.49 -10.16
CA TRP A 132 10.55 17.62 -10.23
C TRP A 132 11.23 18.99 -10.35
N ASP A 133 12.53 19.07 -10.08
CA ASP A 133 13.37 20.25 -10.36
C ASP A 133 13.33 20.67 -11.83
N LEU A 134 13.13 19.72 -12.74
CA LEU A 134 13.06 19.96 -14.20
C LEU A 134 11.63 20.34 -14.68
N SER A 135 10.64 20.36 -13.82
CA SER A 135 9.23 20.58 -14.21
C SER A 135 8.98 21.94 -14.81
N ARG A 136 9.68 22.99 -14.34
CA ARG A 136 9.54 24.36 -14.85
C ARG A 136 10.09 24.50 -16.28
N GLU A 137 11.26 23.88 -16.56
CA GLU A 137 11.89 23.92 -17.88
C GLU A 137 11.07 23.13 -18.91
N ASN A 138 10.33 22.11 -18.46
CA ASN A 138 9.50 21.27 -19.31
C ASN A 138 8.02 21.65 -19.29
N GLU A 139 7.64 22.75 -18.63
CA GLU A 139 6.27 23.26 -18.53
C GLU A 139 5.25 22.24 -18.00
N ILE A 140 5.70 21.30 -17.12
CA ILE A 140 4.87 20.25 -16.56
C ILE A 140 4.24 20.73 -15.26
N LEU A 141 2.90 20.78 -15.21
CA LEU A 141 2.14 21.06 -14.00
C LEU A 141 1.94 19.78 -13.16
N PHE A 142 1.75 19.97 -11.86
CA PHE A 142 1.43 18.84 -10.95
C PHE A 142 0.20 18.07 -11.42
N LYS A 143 -0.83 18.78 -11.88
CA LYS A 143 -2.05 18.18 -12.39
C LYS A 143 -1.81 17.28 -13.61
N ASP A 144 -0.94 17.67 -14.53
CA ASP A 144 -0.63 16.88 -15.72
C ASP A 144 0.07 15.56 -15.33
N PHE A 145 0.94 15.63 -14.33
CA PHE A 145 1.58 14.42 -13.79
C PHE A 145 0.56 13.53 -13.06
N GLU A 146 -0.31 14.11 -12.22
CA GLU A 146 -1.36 13.40 -11.50
C GLU A 146 -2.35 12.73 -12.48
N ASP A 147 -2.74 13.41 -13.55
CA ASP A 147 -3.61 12.87 -14.60
C ASP A 147 -2.94 11.70 -15.33
N ARG A 148 -1.64 11.78 -15.65
CA ARG A 148 -0.87 10.65 -16.22
C ARG A 148 -0.85 9.44 -15.27
N VAL A 149 -0.62 9.67 -13.97
CA VAL A 149 -0.64 8.61 -12.94
C VAL A 149 -2.03 7.99 -12.87
N SER A 150 -3.08 8.78 -12.75
CA SER A 150 -4.45 8.28 -12.61
C SER A 150 -4.95 7.56 -13.87
N HIS A 151 -4.51 7.98 -15.05
CA HIS A 151 -4.83 7.31 -16.31
C HIS A 151 -4.15 5.94 -16.44
N LYS A 152 -2.85 5.87 -16.19
CA LYS A 152 -2.05 4.64 -16.39
C LYS A 152 -2.12 3.68 -15.22
N LEU A 153 -2.23 4.20 -13.98
CA LEU A 153 -2.25 3.42 -12.74
C LEU A 153 -3.62 3.48 -12.05
N ARG A 154 -4.71 3.35 -12.80
CA ARG A 154 -6.10 3.40 -12.29
C ARG A 154 -6.35 2.46 -11.11
N PHE A 155 -5.65 1.34 -11.06
CA PHE A 155 -5.73 0.36 -9.99
C PHE A 155 -5.09 0.85 -8.67
N LEU A 156 -4.29 1.94 -8.72
CA LEU A 156 -3.69 2.62 -7.58
C LEU A 156 -4.31 4.01 -7.29
N GLU A 157 -5.54 4.28 -7.76
CA GLU A 157 -6.24 5.56 -7.52
C GLU A 157 -6.32 5.98 -6.05
N PHE A 158 -6.13 5.02 -5.14
CA PHE A 158 -6.11 5.26 -3.69
C PHE A 158 -4.75 5.72 -3.17
N ALA A 159 -3.68 5.59 -3.96
CA ALA A 159 -2.33 5.95 -3.54
C ALA A 159 -2.12 7.46 -3.65
N PRO A 160 -1.61 8.12 -2.60
CA PRO A 160 -1.25 9.52 -2.69
C PRO A 160 -0.09 9.72 -3.67
N VAL A 161 -0.09 10.87 -4.34
CA VAL A 161 0.96 11.27 -5.28
C VAL A 161 1.72 12.46 -4.69
N LEU A 162 3.04 12.36 -4.63
CA LEU A 162 3.94 13.41 -4.18
C LEU A 162 5.02 13.65 -5.22
N THR A 163 5.32 14.91 -5.52
CA THR A 163 6.43 15.27 -6.42
C THR A 163 7.64 15.72 -5.63
N VAL A 164 8.82 15.18 -5.99
CA VAL A 164 10.08 15.38 -5.27
C VAL A 164 11.24 15.57 -6.23
N SER A 165 12.36 16.08 -5.74
CA SER A 165 13.64 16.01 -6.44
C SER A 165 14.72 15.45 -5.53
N ALA A 166 15.22 14.27 -5.88
CA ALA A 166 16.35 13.67 -5.20
C ALA A 166 17.67 14.46 -5.43
N LEU A 167 17.75 15.24 -6.50
CA LEU A 167 18.91 16.07 -6.82
C LEU A 167 18.93 17.34 -5.95
N SER A 168 17.90 18.17 -6.05
CA SER A 168 17.82 19.45 -5.32
C SER A 168 17.41 19.30 -3.84
N GLY A 169 16.81 18.17 -3.45
CA GLY A 169 16.27 17.97 -2.11
C GLY A 169 14.82 18.45 -1.94
N LEU A 170 14.18 18.90 -3.02
CA LEU A 170 12.82 19.44 -2.97
C LEU A 170 11.83 18.40 -2.43
N ARG A 171 11.14 18.74 -1.35
CA ARG A 171 10.08 17.96 -0.68
C ARG A 171 10.50 16.56 -0.19
N ILE A 172 11.80 16.29 -0.02
CA ILE A 172 12.29 15.01 0.53
C ILE A 172 11.78 14.82 1.96
N GLU A 173 11.72 15.89 2.75
CA GLU A 173 11.22 15.90 4.13
C GLU A 173 9.75 15.49 4.26
N LYS A 174 8.98 15.50 3.16
CA LYS A 174 7.55 15.10 3.13
C LYS A 174 7.34 13.60 2.92
N ILE A 175 8.39 12.87 2.52
CA ILE A 175 8.27 11.45 2.18
C ILE A 175 7.94 10.61 3.41
N LEU A 176 8.73 10.72 4.49
CA LEU A 176 8.53 9.92 5.70
C LEU A 176 7.19 10.20 6.38
N PRO A 177 6.74 11.46 6.55
CA PRO A 177 5.39 11.77 7.03
C PRO A 177 4.29 11.12 6.20
N GLN A 178 4.44 11.14 4.86
CA GLN A 178 3.45 10.55 3.97
C GLN A 178 3.44 9.03 4.04
N VAL A 179 4.62 8.39 4.19
CA VAL A 179 4.74 6.95 4.43
C VAL A 179 4.11 6.55 5.75
N GLU A 180 4.33 7.33 6.80
CA GLU A 180 3.72 7.11 8.12
C GLU A 180 2.20 7.17 8.04
N GLN A 181 1.65 8.18 7.38
CA GLN A 181 0.20 8.29 7.15
C GLN A 181 -0.36 7.08 6.42
N VAL A 182 0.32 6.60 5.35
CA VAL A 182 -0.08 5.39 4.64
C VAL A 182 -0.02 4.16 5.54
N TYR A 183 1.00 4.04 6.39
CA TYR A 183 1.13 2.92 7.32
C TYR A 183 0.03 2.91 8.39
N GLU A 184 -0.34 4.07 8.91
CA GLU A 184 -1.45 4.20 9.87
C GLU A 184 -2.77 3.76 9.24
N GLU A 185 -3.06 4.22 8.02
CA GLU A 185 -4.24 3.78 7.26
C GLU A 185 -4.19 2.28 6.95
N TYR A 186 -3.02 1.74 6.65
CA TYR A 186 -2.77 0.31 6.39
C TYR A 186 -2.97 -0.57 7.62
N SER A 187 -2.74 -0.01 8.81
CA SER A 187 -2.85 -0.69 10.09
C SER A 187 -4.19 -0.44 10.80
N ARG A 188 -5.05 0.38 10.21
CA ARG A 188 -6.32 0.82 10.80
C ARG A 188 -7.26 -0.33 11.15
N SER A 189 -7.83 -0.27 12.33
CA SER A 189 -8.93 -1.15 12.78
C SER A 189 -10.25 -0.41 12.72
N ILE A 190 -11.27 -1.09 12.20
CA ILE A 190 -12.65 -0.61 12.17
C ILE A 190 -13.49 -1.53 13.05
N THR A 191 -14.29 -0.94 13.93
CA THR A 191 -15.22 -1.72 14.78
C THR A 191 -16.30 -2.39 13.93
N THR A 192 -16.70 -3.59 14.33
CA THR A 192 -17.73 -4.37 13.62
C THR A 192 -19.05 -3.59 13.52
N SER A 193 -19.42 -2.84 14.55
CA SER A 193 -20.62 -1.99 14.54
C SER A 193 -20.56 -0.91 13.47
N SER A 194 -19.48 -0.09 13.44
CA SER A 194 -19.30 0.98 12.46
C SER A 194 -19.21 0.46 11.02
N LEU A 195 -18.61 -0.73 10.84
CA LEU A 195 -18.53 -1.40 9.55
C LEU A 195 -19.91 -1.81 9.04
N ASN A 196 -20.72 -2.48 9.90
CA ASN A 196 -22.05 -2.95 9.51
C ASN A 196 -23.01 -1.78 9.25
N GLU A 197 -22.99 -0.75 10.09
CA GLU A 197 -23.74 0.48 9.84
C GLU A 197 -23.37 1.13 8.48
N CYS A 198 -22.08 1.12 8.12
CA CYS A 198 -21.62 1.63 6.83
C CYS A 198 -22.22 0.85 5.66
N PHE A 199 -22.16 -0.48 5.73
CA PHE A 199 -22.70 -1.33 4.67
C PHE A 199 -24.22 -1.30 4.61
N GLU A 200 -24.91 -1.24 5.74
CA GLU A 200 -26.36 -1.11 5.78
C GLU A 200 -26.83 0.15 5.06
N ARG A 201 -26.25 1.31 5.38
CA ARG A 201 -26.53 2.58 4.69
C ARG A 201 -26.19 2.51 3.19
N ALA A 202 -25.08 1.85 2.83
CA ALA A 202 -24.70 1.67 1.43
C ALA A 202 -25.72 0.84 0.66
N ILE A 203 -26.20 -0.27 1.25
CA ILE A 203 -27.19 -1.17 0.66
C ILE A 203 -28.57 -0.50 0.59
N GLN A 204 -28.96 0.28 1.57
CA GLN A 204 -30.20 1.07 1.54
C GLN A 204 -30.17 2.09 0.40
N LYS A 205 -29.02 2.76 0.19
CA LYS A 205 -28.86 3.75 -0.88
C LYS A 205 -28.82 3.13 -2.27
N ASN A 206 -28.16 1.99 -2.41
CA ASN A 206 -28.00 1.25 -3.68
C ASN A 206 -28.19 -0.26 -3.42
N PRO A 207 -29.41 -0.78 -3.53
CA PRO A 207 -29.70 -2.17 -3.24
C PRO A 207 -28.94 -3.13 -4.17
N MET A 208 -28.62 -4.32 -3.63
CA MET A 208 -28.02 -5.39 -4.41
C MET A 208 -29.01 -5.94 -5.44
N SER A 209 -28.54 -6.23 -6.64
CA SER A 209 -29.37 -6.90 -7.66
C SER A 209 -29.77 -8.30 -7.21
N SER A 210 -30.88 -8.83 -7.72
CA SER A 210 -31.24 -10.22 -7.49
C SER A 210 -30.27 -11.18 -8.20
N TYR A 211 -30.05 -12.34 -7.60
CA TYR A 211 -29.27 -13.42 -8.18
C TYR A 211 -30.13 -14.65 -8.37
N ARG A 212 -30.28 -15.13 -9.61
CA ARG A 212 -31.19 -16.27 -9.98
C ARG A 212 -32.61 -16.10 -9.45
N GLY A 213 -33.15 -14.88 -9.59
CA GLY A 213 -34.51 -14.54 -9.11
C GLY A 213 -34.66 -14.41 -7.58
N LYS A 214 -33.59 -14.49 -6.81
CA LYS A 214 -33.62 -14.39 -5.35
C LYS A 214 -32.91 -13.11 -4.87
N PHE A 215 -33.47 -12.46 -3.84
CA PHE A 215 -32.86 -11.27 -3.23
C PHE A 215 -31.55 -11.62 -2.53
N MET A 216 -30.53 -10.82 -2.80
CA MET A 216 -29.27 -10.93 -2.08
C MET A 216 -29.34 -10.19 -0.75
N LYS A 217 -28.75 -10.79 0.29
CA LYS A 217 -28.71 -10.22 1.65
C LYS A 217 -27.32 -10.36 2.23
N LEU A 218 -26.75 -9.23 2.67
CA LEU A 218 -25.60 -9.18 3.54
C LEU A 218 -26.11 -9.33 4.98
N TYR A 219 -25.60 -10.31 5.71
CA TYR A 219 -25.98 -10.56 7.10
C TYR A 219 -25.15 -9.71 8.06
N TYR A 220 -23.84 -9.78 7.92
CA TYR A 220 -22.90 -8.96 8.66
C TYR A 220 -21.51 -8.98 7.98
N ALA A 221 -20.66 -8.04 8.40
CA ALA A 221 -19.27 -7.98 7.99
C ALA A 221 -18.37 -7.75 9.20
N ALA A 222 -17.15 -8.27 9.12
CA ALA A 222 -16.11 -8.06 10.14
C ALA A 222 -14.76 -7.84 9.48
N GLN A 223 -13.90 -7.02 10.09
CA GLN A 223 -12.51 -6.92 9.69
C GLN A 223 -11.74 -8.13 10.22
N VAL A 224 -11.17 -8.92 9.32
CA VAL A 224 -10.46 -10.17 9.65
C VAL A 224 -8.94 -10.03 9.58
N LYS A 225 -8.44 -8.94 8.94
CA LYS A 225 -7.02 -8.64 8.84
C LYS A 225 -6.81 -7.12 8.75
N LYS A 226 -5.73 -6.62 9.36
CA LYS A 226 -5.35 -5.20 9.30
C LYS A 226 -4.46 -4.88 8.08
N ARG A 227 -3.46 -5.68 7.81
CA ARG A 227 -2.38 -5.43 6.82
C ARG A 227 -2.39 -6.48 5.71
N PRO A 228 -3.04 -6.24 4.55
CA PRO A 228 -3.93 -5.12 4.24
C PRO A 228 -5.29 -5.25 4.92
N PRO A 229 -6.02 -4.11 5.13
CA PRO A 229 -7.38 -4.14 5.64
C PRO A 229 -8.26 -5.08 4.83
N THR A 230 -8.71 -6.16 5.48
CA THR A 230 -9.51 -7.22 4.84
C THR A 230 -10.80 -7.40 5.59
N PHE A 231 -11.91 -7.22 4.90
CA PHE A 231 -13.25 -7.31 5.44
C PHE A 231 -13.95 -8.56 4.90
N LYS A 232 -14.40 -9.43 5.79
CA LYS A 232 -15.18 -10.61 5.43
C LYS A 232 -16.65 -10.29 5.55
N CYS A 233 -17.37 -10.43 4.44
CA CYS A 233 -18.80 -10.15 4.32
C CYS A 233 -19.57 -11.47 4.21
N PHE A 234 -20.45 -11.74 5.16
CA PHE A 234 -21.27 -12.95 5.20
C PHE A 234 -22.64 -12.68 4.56
N MET A 235 -22.98 -13.47 3.56
CA MET A 235 -24.17 -13.25 2.74
C MET A 235 -24.76 -14.57 2.21
N ASN A 236 -25.96 -14.49 1.66
CA ASN A 236 -26.64 -15.69 1.13
C ASN A 236 -26.07 -16.19 -0.20
N TYR A 237 -25.66 -15.28 -1.12
CA TYR A 237 -25.16 -15.60 -2.45
C TYR A 237 -23.87 -14.85 -2.76
N PRO A 238 -22.70 -15.30 -2.26
CA PRO A 238 -21.42 -14.60 -2.44
C PRO A 238 -21.00 -14.50 -3.92
N ASP A 239 -21.33 -15.53 -4.71
CA ASP A 239 -20.99 -15.58 -6.15
C ASP A 239 -21.90 -14.68 -7.00
N GLY A 240 -23.00 -14.19 -6.44
CA GLY A 240 -23.94 -13.31 -7.13
C GLY A 240 -23.52 -11.85 -7.20
N ILE A 241 -22.54 -11.42 -6.40
CA ILE A 241 -22.12 -10.03 -6.38
C ILE A 241 -21.24 -9.71 -7.60
N HIS A 242 -21.74 -8.80 -8.42
CA HIS A 242 -20.99 -8.27 -9.55
C HIS A 242 -19.78 -7.44 -9.07
N PHE A 243 -18.69 -7.42 -9.86
CA PHE A 243 -17.47 -6.70 -9.53
C PHE A 243 -17.68 -5.20 -9.29
N SER A 244 -18.61 -4.57 -10.03
CA SER A 244 -18.97 -3.16 -9.86
C SER A 244 -19.57 -2.87 -8.49
N TYR A 245 -20.37 -3.81 -7.94
CA TYR A 245 -20.94 -3.65 -6.61
C TYR A 245 -19.89 -3.83 -5.52
N ARG A 246 -18.92 -4.76 -5.70
CA ARG A 246 -17.75 -4.87 -4.81
C ARG A 246 -16.97 -3.54 -4.77
N ARG A 247 -16.72 -2.94 -5.94
CA ARG A 247 -16.06 -1.63 -6.06
C ARG A 247 -16.85 -0.53 -5.36
N TYR A 248 -18.17 -0.52 -5.51
CA TYR A 248 -19.05 0.40 -4.81
C TYR A 248 -18.91 0.29 -3.28
N LEU A 249 -18.91 -0.93 -2.72
CA LEU A 249 -18.72 -1.16 -1.29
C LEU A 249 -17.33 -0.71 -0.80
N ILE A 250 -16.27 -1.01 -1.56
CA ILE A 250 -14.91 -0.55 -1.25
C ILE A 250 -14.84 0.98 -1.27
N ASN A 251 -15.42 1.63 -2.27
CA ASN A 251 -15.44 3.09 -2.37
C ASN A 251 -16.23 3.72 -1.22
N THR A 252 -17.30 3.06 -0.76
CA THR A 252 -18.07 3.49 0.40
C THR A 252 -17.25 3.40 1.68
N LEU A 253 -16.47 2.31 1.86
CA LEU A 253 -15.54 2.18 2.98
C LEU A 253 -14.48 3.28 2.95
N ARG A 254 -13.87 3.54 1.80
CA ARG A 254 -12.88 4.62 1.63
C ARG A 254 -13.46 5.99 1.98
N LYS A 255 -14.67 6.26 1.50
CA LYS A 255 -15.34 7.55 1.77
C LYS A 255 -15.64 7.75 3.26
N LYS A 256 -15.98 6.69 4.01
CA LYS A 256 -16.33 6.79 5.44
C LYS A 256 -15.09 6.71 6.35
N PHE A 257 -14.10 5.87 6.01
CA PHE A 257 -13.01 5.52 6.92
C PHE A 257 -11.61 5.94 6.42
N GLY A 258 -11.48 6.48 5.20
CA GLY A 258 -10.19 6.86 4.61
C GLY A 258 -9.56 5.71 3.82
N PHE A 259 -8.52 5.06 4.36
CA PHE A 259 -7.69 4.05 3.70
C PHE A 259 -6.85 4.63 2.54
N THR A 260 -6.40 5.89 2.68
CA THR A 260 -5.48 6.51 1.74
C THR A 260 -4.18 5.71 1.66
N GLY A 261 -3.69 5.50 0.44
CA GLY A 261 -2.48 4.71 0.20
C GLY A 261 -2.63 3.20 0.47
N THR A 262 -3.82 2.70 0.76
CA THR A 262 -4.01 1.35 1.29
C THR A 262 -4.97 0.53 0.42
N PRO A 263 -4.57 -0.67 -0.05
CA PRO A 263 -5.50 -1.58 -0.72
C PRO A 263 -6.49 -2.17 0.28
N VAL A 264 -7.78 -2.13 -0.07
CA VAL A 264 -8.88 -2.70 0.73
C VAL A 264 -9.36 -3.99 0.08
N ARG A 265 -9.42 -5.08 0.86
CA ARG A 265 -9.89 -6.39 0.38
C ARG A 265 -11.27 -6.73 0.94
N LEU A 266 -12.19 -7.13 0.08
CA LEU A 266 -13.47 -7.73 0.45
C LEU A 266 -13.46 -9.23 0.15
N VAL A 267 -13.67 -10.05 1.17
CA VAL A 267 -13.84 -11.49 1.07
C VAL A 267 -15.32 -11.79 1.28
N LEU A 268 -15.98 -12.34 0.26
CA LEU A 268 -17.39 -12.71 0.33
C LEU A 268 -17.49 -14.17 0.77
N ALA A 269 -18.33 -14.46 1.77
CA ALA A 269 -18.51 -15.80 2.32
C ALA A 269 -20.00 -16.14 2.42
N GLY A 270 -20.36 -17.35 2.02
CA GLY A 270 -21.68 -17.91 2.26
C GLY A 270 -21.92 -18.22 3.74
N LYS A 271 -23.17 -18.30 4.15
CA LYS A 271 -23.53 -18.82 5.47
C LYS A 271 -23.08 -20.29 5.54
N ARG A 272 -22.19 -20.64 6.48
CA ARG A 272 -21.90 -22.06 6.74
C ARG A 272 -23.21 -22.75 7.14
N LYS A 273 -23.59 -23.81 6.44
CA LYS A 273 -24.63 -24.72 6.93
C LYS A 273 -24.03 -25.40 8.16
N GLY A 274 -24.61 -25.15 9.34
CA GLY A 274 -24.29 -25.87 10.57
C GLY A 274 -23.27 -25.21 11.51
N VAL A 275 -23.51 -23.97 11.96
CA VAL A 275 -23.13 -23.49 13.28
C VAL A 275 -24.33 -22.70 13.78
N ASP A 276 -25.04 -23.28 14.71
CA ASP A 276 -26.13 -22.64 15.43
C ASP A 276 -25.63 -21.37 16.10
N ALA A 277 -26.52 -20.39 16.16
CA ALA A 277 -26.30 -19.12 16.83
C ALA A 277 -25.77 -19.38 18.24
N VAL A 278 -24.53 -19.05 18.52
CA VAL A 278 -24.05 -18.90 19.87
C VAL A 278 -24.76 -17.67 20.42
N SER A 279 -25.82 -17.91 21.20
CA SER A 279 -26.48 -16.88 22.00
C SER A 279 -25.44 -16.38 23.01
N TYR A 280 -25.04 -15.14 22.90
CA TYR A 280 -24.34 -14.44 23.97
C TYR A 280 -25.33 -14.23 25.12
N THR A 281 -25.39 -15.20 26.04
CA THR A 281 -25.92 -15.00 27.35
C THR A 281 -24.99 -14.08 28.12
N HIS A 282 -25.48 -12.93 28.51
CA HIS A 282 -24.83 -12.04 29.45
C HIS A 282 -24.59 -12.82 30.76
N LEU A 283 -23.33 -13.14 31.04
CA LEU A 283 -22.88 -13.51 32.36
C LEU A 283 -22.73 -12.23 33.19
N THR A 284 -23.77 -11.87 33.92
CA THR A 284 -23.65 -11.03 35.10
C THR A 284 -23.00 -11.87 36.18
N LEU A 285 -21.78 -11.52 36.56
CA LEU A 285 -21.13 -12.05 37.78
C LEU A 285 -21.57 -11.24 38.99
N PRO A 286 -21.71 -11.90 40.15
CA PRO A 286 -22.11 -11.28 41.40
C PRO A 286 -21.09 -10.35 42.01
#